data_863e5af489019367636da7f7e1ded870
#
_entry.id   863e5af489019367636da7f7e1ded870
#
_cell.length_a   1.000
_cell.length_b   1.000
_cell.length_c   1.000
_cell.angle_alpha   90.00
_cell.angle_beta   90.00
_cell.angle_gamma   90.00
#
_symmetry.space_group_name_H-M   'P 1'
#
loop_
_entity.id
_entity.type
_entity.pdbx_description
1 polymer ?
#
loop_
_entity_poly.entity_id
_entity_poly.type
_entity_poly.pdbx_seq_one_letter_code
_entity_poly.pdbx_strand_id
1 'polypeptide(L)'
;RYLVPFAPVDEVISHLRELFENGTLFTCLADDGEKFGEWPGTYDLCYDDGWLEAFFTALVDNGDWLRVITLGQAVESLPASGPAYLPATSYREMTRWALPAETRKRLQRLGPNFDEGGAYEDLVAGGAFRSFFHKYPESNYFHERVQEVSRRLEGSAALKAEEIEQVRSHLWRAEANDAYWHGVFGGFYLPHLRRGVKNELISAEEKLDRYSKTWESEEVGDLDADGAAEIKLKNENVVAVLAGQGLRLIEFARRSPPTVLTDVPARRYEPYHDGLNAKEERGHDEPETIHTPRGAKEPGLRKFLVYDRRPKNSFMERLFAGETDLDSYAREAGVEFAPLDWSEPTRSTAGWRARGLLTNHDSGTLSVDKEIALTNRGLTSHYIVKMDLAKTLIVGVEITLSLQSELKDKAFVKGQKTYACDSNFEARADTSFVIGDRLADWEIALTLEPAYALWHVPVFTVNCSESGFEKVYQGSSFFFWARFPEGETALESTFAVTLR
;
A
#
# COMPACT_ATOMS: atom_id res chain seq x y z
N ARG A 1 -27.56 -14.53 -0.52
CA ARG A 1 -26.10 -14.27 -0.61
C ARG A 1 -25.26 -15.55 -0.69
N TYR A 2 -25.66 -16.61 0.00
CA TYR A 2 -24.92 -17.90 0.02
C TYR A 2 -25.72 -19.06 -0.62
N LEU A 3 -26.66 -18.77 -1.50
CA LEU A 3 -27.41 -19.81 -2.19
C LEU A 3 -26.52 -20.51 -3.23
N VAL A 4 -25.84 -19.76 -4.07
CA VAL A 4 -24.94 -20.24 -5.13
C VAL A 4 -23.49 -20.11 -4.67
N PRO A 5 -22.64 -21.17 -4.72
CA PRO A 5 -22.93 -22.57 -5.06
C PRO A 5 -23.25 -23.47 -3.85
N PHE A 6 -23.49 -22.93 -2.65
CA PHE A 6 -23.53 -23.67 -1.39
C PHE A 6 -24.84 -24.42 -1.12
N ALA A 7 -25.94 -23.99 -1.74
CA ALA A 7 -27.19 -24.75 -1.66
C ALA A 7 -27.26 -25.84 -2.75
N PRO A 8 -28.02 -26.92 -2.53
CA PRO A 8 -28.35 -27.88 -3.57
C PRO A 8 -28.94 -27.20 -4.82
N VAL A 9 -28.65 -27.72 -6.01
CA VAL A 9 -29.10 -27.10 -7.27
C VAL A 9 -30.63 -27.00 -7.36
N ASP A 10 -31.36 -28.00 -6.86
CA ASP A 10 -32.82 -28.02 -6.81
C ASP A 10 -33.41 -26.92 -5.92
N GLU A 11 -32.75 -26.54 -4.84
CA GLU A 11 -33.15 -25.38 -4.03
C GLU A 11 -32.97 -24.06 -4.80
N VAL A 12 -31.85 -23.92 -5.55
CA VAL A 12 -31.64 -22.74 -6.41
C VAL A 12 -32.73 -22.63 -7.47
N ILE A 13 -33.04 -23.74 -8.14
CA ILE A 13 -34.10 -23.75 -9.16
C ILE A 13 -35.48 -23.49 -8.52
N SER A 14 -35.74 -24.05 -7.36
CA SER A 14 -36.98 -23.80 -6.62
C SER A 14 -37.15 -22.33 -6.25
N HIS A 15 -36.09 -21.68 -5.80
CA HIS A 15 -36.09 -20.24 -5.54
C HIS A 15 -36.37 -19.41 -6.79
N LEU A 16 -35.72 -19.74 -7.94
CA LEU A 16 -35.98 -19.08 -9.21
C LEU A 16 -37.45 -19.27 -9.67
N ARG A 17 -38.03 -20.45 -9.44
CA ARG A 17 -39.44 -20.72 -9.75
C ARG A 17 -40.40 -19.92 -8.85
N GLU A 18 -40.09 -19.80 -7.57
CA GLU A 18 -40.87 -18.94 -6.65
C GLU A 18 -40.87 -17.47 -7.13
N LEU A 19 -39.71 -16.96 -7.53
CA LEU A 19 -39.62 -15.60 -8.09
C LEU A 19 -40.49 -15.45 -9.34
N PHE A 20 -40.45 -16.44 -10.25
CA PHE A 20 -41.27 -16.44 -11.46
C PHE A 20 -42.79 -16.48 -11.13
N GLU A 21 -43.22 -17.34 -10.22
CA GLU A 21 -44.61 -17.46 -9.81
C GLU A 21 -45.12 -16.19 -9.11
N ASN A 22 -44.21 -15.45 -8.44
CA ASN A 22 -44.53 -14.15 -7.83
C ASN A 22 -44.47 -12.98 -8.86
N GLY A 23 -44.32 -13.29 -10.16
CA GLY A 23 -44.35 -12.30 -11.24
C GLY A 23 -43.03 -11.53 -11.45
N THR A 24 -41.90 -12.00 -10.92
CA THR A 24 -40.59 -11.40 -11.17
C THR A 24 -40.19 -11.69 -12.62
N LEU A 25 -40.03 -10.64 -13.42
CA LEU A 25 -39.67 -10.76 -14.83
C LEU A 25 -38.19 -10.96 -15.08
N PHE A 26 -37.35 -10.52 -14.14
CA PHE A 26 -35.90 -10.56 -14.29
C PHE A 26 -35.21 -10.65 -12.92
N THR A 27 -34.22 -11.51 -12.84
CA THR A 27 -33.28 -11.57 -11.70
C THR A 27 -31.85 -11.63 -12.24
N CYS A 28 -30.90 -11.16 -11.47
CA CYS A 28 -29.49 -11.14 -11.84
C CYS A 28 -28.65 -11.93 -10.82
N LEU A 29 -27.85 -12.87 -11.29
CA LEU A 29 -26.78 -13.46 -10.51
C LEU A 29 -25.51 -12.64 -10.75
N ALA A 30 -25.03 -11.99 -9.70
CA ALA A 30 -23.74 -11.28 -9.68
C ALA A 30 -22.94 -11.81 -8.48
N ASP A 31 -21.82 -12.43 -8.74
CA ASP A 31 -21.00 -13.06 -7.72
C ASP A 31 -19.51 -13.03 -8.10
N ASP A 32 -18.62 -13.28 -7.12
CA ASP A 32 -17.20 -13.39 -7.32
C ASP A 32 -16.85 -14.68 -8.07
N GLY A 33 -16.00 -14.61 -9.10
CA GLY A 33 -15.58 -15.79 -9.86
C GLY A 33 -14.80 -16.80 -9.03
N GLU A 34 -14.01 -16.31 -8.06
CA GLU A 34 -13.20 -17.12 -7.13
C GLU A 34 -14.06 -18.02 -6.24
N LYS A 35 -15.32 -17.68 -6.04
CA LYS A 35 -16.30 -18.45 -5.28
C LYS A 35 -16.53 -19.85 -5.87
N PHE A 36 -16.27 -20.00 -7.17
CA PHE A 36 -16.47 -21.25 -7.91
C PHE A 36 -15.20 -22.10 -8.04
N GLY A 37 -14.36 -22.14 -7.02
CA GLY A 37 -13.22 -23.07 -6.96
C GLY A 37 -12.01 -22.60 -6.18
N GLU A 38 -11.89 -21.29 -5.90
CA GLU A 38 -10.74 -20.75 -5.14
C GLU A 38 -11.06 -20.53 -3.65
N TRP A 39 -12.32 -20.41 -3.28
CA TRP A 39 -12.70 -20.36 -1.87
C TRP A 39 -12.52 -21.73 -1.21
N PRO A 40 -12.26 -21.79 0.12
CA PRO A 40 -12.06 -23.05 0.83
C PRO A 40 -13.18 -24.05 0.60
N GLY A 41 -12.84 -25.24 0.08
CA GLY A 41 -13.78 -26.33 -0.18
C GLY A 41 -14.67 -26.17 -1.43
N THR A 42 -14.59 -25.04 -2.13
CA THR A 42 -15.46 -24.83 -3.31
C THR A 42 -14.96 -25.51 -4.57
N TYR A 43 -13.68 -25.87 -4.66
CA TYR A 43 -13.19 -26.67 -5.77
C TYR A 43 -13.84 -28.05 -5.80
N ASP A 44 -13.76 -28.79 -4.68
CA ASP A 44 -14.36 -30.10 -4.54
C ASP A 44 -15.87 -30.03 -4.84
N LEU A 45 -16.59 -29.07 -4.22
CA LEU A 45 -18.01 -28.87 -4.43
C LEU A 45 -18.37 -28.58 -5.90
N CYS A 46 -17.69 -27.64 -6.55
CA CYS A 46 -18.04 -27.17 -7.89
C CYS A 46 -17.65 -28.17 -8.99
N TYR A 47 -16.49 -28.85 -8.83
CA TYR A 47 -15.90 -29.69 -9.89
C TYR A 47 -15.92 -31.17 -9.55
N ASP A 48 -15.48 -31.60 -8.36
CA ASP A 48 -15.40 -33.04 -8.03
C ASP A 48 -16.79 -33.57 -7.69
N ASP A 49 -17.61 -32.85 -6.96
CA ASP A 49 -19.00 -33.17 -6.67
C ASP A 49 -19.95 -32.81 -7.82
N GLY A 50 -19.46 -32.07 -8.82
CA GLY A 50 -20.20 -31.74 -10.05
C GLY A 50 -21.31 -30.71 -9.90
N TRP A 51 -21.31 -29.89 -8.83
CA TRP A 51 -22.35 -28.90 -8.61
C TRP A 51 -22.53 -27.94 -9.79
N LEU A 52 -21.42 -27.48 -10.38
CA LEU A 52 -21.45 -26.49 -11.47
C LEU A 52 -22.07 -27.08 -12.74
N GLU A 53 -21.73 -28.33 -13.10
CA GLU A 53 -22.32 -29.04 -14.23
C GLU A 53 -23.83 -29.26 -14.01
N ALA A 54 -24.22 -29.71 -12.81
CA ALA A 54 -25.61 -29.90 -12.45
C ALA A 54 -26.41 -28.58 -12.52
N PHE A 55 -25.84 -27.46 -12.07
CA PHE A 55 -26.47 -26.16 -12.12
C PHE A 55 -26.72 -25.69 -13.56
N PHE A 56 -25.74 -25.75 -14.44
CA PHE A 56 -25.92 -25.39 -15.85
C PHE A 56 -26.90 -26.32 -16.57
N THR A 57 -26.86 -27.60 -16.28
CA THR A 57 -27.83 -28.56 -16.81
C THR A 57 -29.25 -28.22 -16.37
N ALA A 58 -29.43 -27.92 -15.08
CA ALA A 58 -30.73 -27.54 -14.56
C ALA A 58 -31.28 -26.23 -15.19
N LEU A 59 -30.41 -25.26 -15.49
CA LEU A 59 -30.81 -24.03 -16.20
C LEU A 59 -31.32 -24.36 -17.60
N VAL A 60 -30.68 -25.29 -18.33
CA VAL A 60 -31.08 -25.73 -19.67
C VAL A 60 -32.41 -26.51 -19.60
N ASP A 61 -32.53 -27.44 -18.66
CA ASP A 61 -33.72 -28.31 -18.49
C ASP A 61 -34.98 -27.53 -18.14
N ASN A 62 -34.83 -26.34 -17.51
CA ASN A 62 -35.93 -25.46 -17.18
C ASN A 62 -36.17 -24.35 -18.23
N GLY A 63 -35.64 -24.51 -19.45
CA GLY A 63 -35.70 -23.50 -20.54
C GLY A 63 -37.10 -23.16 -21.07
N ASP A 64 -38.13 -23.91 -20.65
CA ASP A 64 -39.55 -23.64 -20.96
C ASP A 64 -40.09 -22.39 -20.23
N TRP A 65 -39.56 -22.06 -19.05
CA TRP A 65 -39.98 -20.93 -18.25
C TRP A 65 -38.82 -20.01 -17.84
N LEU A 66 -37.58 -20.51 -17.81
CA LEU A 66 -36.38 -19.79 -17.40
C LEU A 66 -35.48 -19.54 -18.60
N ARG A 67 -35.16 -18.27 -18.86
CA ARG A 67 -34.26 -17.89 -19.94
C ARG A 67 -33.03 -17.18 -19.43
N VAL A 68 -31.85 -17.74 -19.68
CA VAL A 68 -30.57 -17.07 -19.39
C VAL A 68 -30.23 -16.12 -20.51
N ILE A 69 -29.99 -14.85 -20.16
CA ILE A 69 -29.65 -13.78 -21.10
C ILE A 69 -28.52 -12.92 -20.57
N THR A 70 -27.83 -12.19 -21.42
CA THR A 70 -26.87 -11.17 -20.99
C THR A 70 -27.58 -9.92 -20.44
N LEU A 71 -26.89 -9.12 -19.62
CA LEU A 71 -27.43 -7.84 -19.15
C LEU A 71 -27.78 -6.89 -20.32
N GLY A 72 -26.98 -6.88 -21.40
CA GLY A 72 -27.28 -6.11 -22.58
C GLY A 72 -28.61 -6.53 -23.24
N GLN A 73 -28.84 -7.83 -23.41
CA GLN A 73 -30.11 -8.37 -23.90
C GLN A 73 -31.30 -8.04 -22.99
N ALA A 74 -31.06 -8.05 -21.65
CA ALA A 74 -32.10 -7.64 -20.70
C ALA A 74 -32.50 -6.18 -20.87
N VAL A 75 -31.53 -5.26 -21.01
CA VAL A 75 -31.77 -3.83 -21.24
C VAL A 75 -32.51 -3.59 -22.57
N GLU A 76 -32.21 -4.34 -23.63
CA GLU A 76 -32.84 -4.21 -24.96
C GLU A 76 -34.26 -4.79 -25.00
N SER A 77 -34.55 -5.85 -24.24
CA SER A 77 -35.78 -6.63 -24.37
C SER A 77 -36.81 -6.39 -23.28
N LEU A 78 -36.40 -5.86 -22.12
CA LEU A 78 -37.28 -5.67 -20.96
C LEU A 78 -37.66 -4.18 -20.81
N PRO A 79 -38.91 -3.88 -20.44
CA PRO A 79 -39.30 -2.50 -20.15
C PRO A 79 -38.63 -2.01 -18.87
N ALA A 80 -38.26 -0.73 -18.85
CA ALA A 80 -37.80 -0.10 -17.62
C ALA A 80 -38.92 -0.09 -16.56
N SER A 81 -38.63 -0.58 -15.32
CA SER A 81 -39.60 -0.65 -14.26
C SER A 81 -39.88 0.70 -13.58
N GLY A 82 -38.98 1.68 -13.74
CA GLY A 82 -39.10 3.01 -13.16
C GLY A 82 -37.73 3.61 -12.78
N PRO A 83 -37.72 4.84 -12.26
CA PRO A 83 -36.50 5.45 -11.74
C PRO A 83 -36.06 4.77 -10.43
N ALA A 84 -34.73 4.59 -10.26
CA ALA A 84 -34.14 4.09 -9.04
C ALA A 84 -33.18 5.12 -8.46
N TYR A 85 -33.23 5.32 -7.14
CA TYR A 85 -32.20 6.06 -6.42
C TYR A 85 -31.07 5.11 -6.01
N LEU A 86 -29.88 5.35 -6.53
CA LEU A 86 -28.69 4.59 -6.16
C LEU A 86 -27.83 5.45 -5.26
N PRO A 87 -27.76 5.19 -3.95
CA PRO A 87 -26.88 5.92 -3.05
C PRO A 87 -25.42 5.61 -3.36
N ALA A 88 -24.52 6.56 -3.07
CA ALA A 88 -23.08 6.35 -3.15
C ALA A 88 -22.59 5.46 -2.00
N THR A 89 -22.85 4.19 -2.09
CA THR A 89 -22.56 3.19 -1.06
C THR A 89 -22.11 1.88 -1.69
N SER A 90 -21.65 0.96 -0.85
CA SER A 90 -21.27 -0.40 -1.22
C SER A 90 -21.96 -1.40 -0.25
N TYR A 91 -21.50 -2.64 -0.24
CA TYR A 91 -21.98 -3.63 0.73
C TYR A 91 -21.48 -3.32 2.16
N ARG A 92 -22.14 -3.88 3.15
CA ARG A 92 -21.97 -3.50 4.57
C ARG A 92 -20.57 -3.77 5.11
N GLU A 93 -19.96 -4.86 4.71
CA GLU A 93 -18.60 -5.21 5.14
C GLU A 93 -17.57 -4.14 4.76
N MET A 94 -17.79 -3.47 3.63
CA MET A 94 -16.97 -2.34 3.19
C MET A 94 -16.89 -1.24 4.28
N THR A 95 -18.01 -0.95 4.97
CA THR A 95 -18.00 -0.01 6.10
C THR A 95 -17.03 -0.44 7.18
N ARG A 96 -17.07 -1.72 7.58
CA ARG A 96 -16.22 -2.24 8.64
C ARG A 96 -14.76 -2.20 8.25
N TRP A 97 -14.43 -2.50 7.00
CA TRP A 97 -13.05 -2.52 6.50
C TRP A 97 -12.48 -1.11 6.29
N ALA A 98 -13.29 -0.19 5.77
CA ALA A 98 -12.85 1.16 5.44
C ALA A 98 -12.79 2.12 6.65
N LEU A 99 -13.47 1.80 7.76
CA LEU A 99 -13.45 2.63 8.95
C LEU A 99 -12.06 2.67 9.60
N PRO A 100 -11.62 3.83 10.12
CA PRO A 100 -10.49 3.90 11.04
C PRO A 100 -10.68 2.94 12.21
N ALA A 101 -9.59 2.35 12.70
CA ALA A 101 -9.62 1.26 13.68
C ALA A 101 -10.46 1.57 14.94
N GLU A 102 -10.32 2.76 15.52
CA GLU A 102 -11.07 3.17 16.71
C GLU A 102 -12.57 3.33 16.43
N THR A 103 -12.92 3.86 15.25
CA THR A 103 -14.33 3.98 14.84
C THR A 103 -14.94 2.61 14.59
N ARG A 104 -14.20 1.68 13.98
CA ARG A 104 -14.63 0.28 13.82
C ARG A 104 -14.89 -0.39 15.17
N LYS A 105 -13.99 -0.23 16.15
CA LYS A 105 -14.19 -0.74 17.52
C LYS A 105 -15.43 -0.13 18.19
N ARG A 106 -15.71 1.16 17.97
CA ARG A 106 -16.92 1.79 18.48
C ARG A 106 -18.17 1.19 17.85
N LEU A 107 -18.18 0.98 16.53
CA LEU A 107 -19.29 0.32 15.83
C LEU A 107 -19.54 -1.09 16.36
N GLN A 108 -18.48 -1.90 16.54
CA GLN A 108 -18.58 -3.24 17.11
C GLN A 108 -19.19 -3.24 18.54
N ARG A 109 -18.85 -2.23 19.36
CA ARG A 109 -19.44 -2.09 20.72
C ARG A 109 -20.92 -1.73 20.73
N LEU A 110 -21.46 -1.13 19.67
CA LEU A 110 -22.89 -0.88 19.52
C LEU A 110 -23.67 -2.18 19.31
N GLY A 111 -22.97 -3.26 19.00
CA GLY A 111 -23.47 -4.62 19.04
C GLY A 111 -24.41 -5.01 17.91
N PRO A 112 -25.05 -6.16 18.06
CA PRO A 112 -25.84 -6.82 17.00
C PRO A 112 -27.03 -5.99 16.49
N ASN A 113 -27.45 -4.94 17.19
CA ASN A 113 -28.56 -4.10 16.73
C ASN A 113 -28.30 -3.38 15.40
N PHE A 114 -27.02 -3.22 15.03
CA PHE A 114 -26.59 -2.60 13.78
C PHE A 114 -26.04 -3.60 12.76
N ASP A 115 -26.04 -4.88 13.11
CA ASP A 115 -25.63 -5.97 12.23
C ASP A 115 -26.81 -6.49 11.39
N GLU A 116 -26.54 -7.40 10.46
CA GLU A 116 -27.53 -8.04 9.60
C GLU A 116 -28.61 -8.73 10.47
N GLY A 117 -29.88 -8.41 10.21
CA GLY A 117 -31.00 -8.83 11.04
C GLY A 117 -31.23 -8.04 12.33
N GLY A 118 -30.41 -7.03 12.63
CA GLY A 118 -30.56 -6.17 13.80
C GLY A 118 -31.62 -5.08 13.64
N ALA A 119 -32.14 -4.59 14.77
CA ALA A 119 -33.24 -3.61 14.80
C ALA A 119 -32.95 -2.29 14.06
N TYR A 120 -31.67 -1.94 13.88
CA TYR A 120 -31.20 -0.71 13.24
C TYR A 120 -30.32 -0.98 12.01
N GLU A 121 -30.50 -2.15 11.40
CA GLU A 121 -29.76 -2.58 10.23
C GLU A 121 -29.78 -1.53 9.11
N ASP A 122 -30.93 -0.97 8.81
CA ASP A 122 -31.16 0.01 7.75
C ASP A 122 -30.47 1.36 7.97
N LEU A 123 -30.00 1.64 9.19
CA LEU A 123 -29.31 2.87 9.54
C LEU A 123 -27.81 2.82 9.23
N VAL A 124 -27.26 1.65 8.92
CA VAL A 124 -25.84 1.47 8.60
C VAL A 124 -25.69 1.06 7.14
N ALA A 125 -25.54 2.03 6.28
CA ALA A 125 -25.23 1.80 4.87
C ALA A 125 -23.79 1.29 4.70
N GLY A 126 -23.53 0.60 3.57
CA GLY A 126 -22.17 0.21 3.17
C GLY A 126 -21.30 1.44 2.89
N GLY A 127 -20.02 1.36 3.24
CA GLY A 127 -19.05 2.43 3.01
C GLY A 127 -18.71 2.63 1.54
N ALA A 128 -18.30 3.84 1.17
CA ALA A 128 -17.76 4.09 -0.15
C ALA A 128 -16.33 3.57 -0.27
N PHE A 129 -15.95 3.02 -1.42
CA PHE A 129 -14.60 2.50 -1.69
C PHE A 129 -13.51 3.53 -1.38
N ARG A 130 -13.69 4.77 -1.78
CA ARG A 130 -12.73 5.86 -1.53
C ARG A 130 -12.46 6.14 -0.05
N SER A 131 -13.24 5.60 0.87
CA SER A 131 -12.96 5.68 2.30
C SER A 131 -11.65 4.96 2.68
N PHE A 132 -11.21 3.98 1.87
CA PHE A 132 -9.90 3.38 2.02
C PHE A 132 -8.75 4.35 1.75
N PHE A 133 -8.92 5.33 0.88
CA PHE A 133 -7.91 6.35 0.59
C PHE A 133 -7.67 7.26 1.79
N HIS A 134 -8.70 7.50 2.60
CA HIS A 134 -8.53 8.17 3.89
C HIS A 134 -7.82 7.29 4.93
N LYS A 135 -8.11 5.98 4.94
CA LYS A 135 -7.49 5.02 5.86
C LYS A 135 -6.03 4.72 5.51
N TYR A 136 -5.73 4.65 4.22
CA TYR A 136 -4.42 4.32 3.67
C TYR A 136 -3.91 5.44 2.75
N PRO A 137 -3.18 6.43 3.28
CA PRO A 137 -2.65 7.54 2.47
C PRO A 137 -1.79 7.08 1.29
N GLU A 138 -1.09 5.94 1.41
CA GLU A 138 -0.30 5.36 0.32
C GLU A 138 -1.19 4.90 -0.85
N SER A 139 -2.40 4.43 -0.57
CA SER A 139 -3.39 4.10 -1.61
C SER A 139 -3.96 5.35 -2.25
N ASN A 140 -4.21 6.42 -1.45
CA ASN A 140 -4.63 7.71 -1.96
C ASN A 140 -3.59 8.28 -2.94
N TYR A 141 -2.33 8.36 -2.50
CA TYR A 141 -1.22 8.81 -3.34
C TYR A 141 -1.18 8.04 -4.67
N PHE A 142 -1.25 6.70 -4.60
CA PHE A 142 -1.19 5.88 -5.81
C PHE A 142 -2.40 6.10 -6.73
N HIS A 143 -3.60 6.21 -6.17
CA HIS A 143 -4.83 6.52 -6.93
C HIS A 143 -4.71 7.85 -7.68
N GLU A 144 -4.26 8.90 -7.01
CA GLU A 144 -4.10 10.21 -7.64
C GLU A 144 -3.01 10.23 -8.71
N ARG A 145 -1.93 9.44 -8.54
CA ARG A 145 -0.93 9.22 -9.59
C ARG A 145 -1.52 8.55 -10.83
N VAL A 146 -2.41 7.57 -10.66
CA VAL A 146 -3.14 6.95 -11.79
C VAL A 146 -4.04 7.99 -12.46
N GLN A 147 -4.78 8.80 -11.69
CA GLN A 147 -5.63 9.87 -12.19
C GLN A 147 -4.82 10.94 -12.94
N GLU A 148 -3.62 11.27 -12.48
CA GLU A 148 -2.73 12.21 -13.17
C GLU A 148 -2.35 11.68 -14.56
N VAL A 149 -1.88 10.43 -14.66
CA VAL A 149 -1.49 9.83 -15.95
C VAL A 149 -2.71 9.67 -16.88
N SER A 150 -3.88 9.33 -16.34
CA SER A 150 -5.14 9.24 -17.07
C SER A 150 -5.52 10.60 -17.68
N ARG A 151 -5.51 11.67 -16.88
CA ARG A 151 -5.80 13.03 -17.37
C ARG A 151 -4.82 13.49 -18.45
N ARG A 152 -3.54 13.17 -18.30
CA ARG A 152 -2.52 13.45 -19.32
C ARG A 152 -2.79 12.70 -20.64
N LEU A 153 -3.22 11.43 -20.55
CA LEU A 153 -3.59 10.64 -21.72
C LEU A 153 -4.81 11.23 -22.43
N GLU A 154 -5.86 11.62 -21.70
CA GLU A 154 -7.05 12.27 -22.24
C GLU A 154 -6.71 13.59 -22.94
N GLY A 155 -5.78 14.36 -22.40
CA GLY A 155 -5.30 15.62 -22.99
C GLY A 155 -4.37 15.43 -24.21
N SER A 156 -3.97 14.21 -24.55
CA SER A 156 -2.95 13.91 -25.57
C SER A 156 -3.55 13.75 -26.98
N ALA A 157 -4.19 14.79 -27.50
CA ALA A 157 -4.88 14.77 -28.81
C ALA A 157 -3.94 14.47 -30.01
N ALA A 158 -2.63 14.56 -29.85
CA ALA A 158 -1.65 14.32 -30.92
C ALA A 158 -1.23 12.84 -31.07
N LEU A 159 -1.61 11.98 -30.14
CA LEU A 159 -1.26 10.56 -30.15
C LEU A 159 -2.14 9.78 -31.13
N LYS A 160 -1.57 8.74 -31.72
CA LYS A 160 -2.31 7.80 -32.56
C LYS A 160 -3.16 6.87 -31.68
N ALA A 161 -4.24 6.35 -32.25
CA ALA A 161 -5.17 5.45 -31.57
C ALA A 161 -4.46 4.22 -30.95
N GLU A 162 -3.49 3.65 -31.67
CA GLU A 162 -2.67 2.52 -31.19
C GLU A 162 -1.78 2.90 -29.97
N GLU A 163 -1.20 4.10 -29.98
CA GLU A 163 -0.38 4.61 -28.88
C GLU A 163 -1.26 4.86 -27.63
N ILE A 164 -2.44 5.45 -27.82
CA ILE A 164 -3.45 5.64 -26.76
C ILE A 164 -3.84 4.30 -26.14
N GLU A 165 -4.12 3.28 -26.98
CA GLU A 165 -4.56 1.97 -26.49
C GLU A 165 -3.45 1.25 -25.70
N GLN A 166 -2.19 1.37 -26.10
CA GLN A 166 -1.06 0.82 -25.36
C GLN A 166 -0.93 1.45 -23.96
N VAL A 167 -1.04 2.77 -23.85
CA VAL A 167 -1.01 3.47 -22.55
C VAL A 167 -2.22 3.09 -21.71
N ARG A 168 -3.43 3.10 -22.32
CA ARG A 168 -4.68 2.75 -21.65
C ARG A 168 -4.67 1.33 -21.09
N SER A 169 -4.13 0.38 -21.82
CA SER A 169 -3.99 -1.02 -21.36
C SER A 169 -3.17 -1.13 -20.08
N HIS A 170 -2.10 -0.37 -19.94
CA HIS A 170 -1.32 -0.30 -18.70
C HIS A 170 -2.08 0.42 -17.58
N LEU A 171 -2.77 1.52 -17.86
CA LEU A 171 -3.59 2.23 -16.87
C LEU A 171 -4.67 1.32 -16.30
N TRP A 172 -5.42 0.59 -17.13
CA TRP A 172 -6.45 -0.32 -16.65
C TRP A 172 -5.90 -1.43 -15.74
N ARG A 173 -4.69 -1.94 -16.01
CA ARG A 173 -4.03 -2.88 -15.09
C ARG A 173 -3.59 -2.21 -13.79
N ALA A 174 -3.17 -0.95 -13.85
CA ALA A 174 -2.84 -0.18 -12.66
C ALA A 174 -4.08 0.12 -11.79
N GLU A 175 -5.28 0.09 -12.35
CA GLU A 175 -6.56 0.28 -11.67
C GLU A 175 -7.12 -0.99 -11.02
N ALA A 176 -6.41 -2.15 -11.10
CA ALA A 176 -6.83 -3.37 -10.42
C ALA A 176 -6.99 -3.12 -8.92
N ASN A 177 -8.23 -3.27 -8.43
CA ASN A 177 -8.66 -2.71 -7.14
C ASN A 177 -7.99 -3.33 -5.92
N ASP A 178 -7.57 -4.59 -5.97
CA ASP A 178 -7.10 -5.37 -4.82
C ASP A 178 -5.93 -4.73 -4.08
N ALA A 179 -5.05 -4.03 -4.79
CA ALA A 179 -3.90 -3.37 -4.20
C ALA A 179 -4.24 -2.10 -3.37
N TYR A 180 -5.45 -1.56 -3.51
CA TYR A 180 -5.83 -0.28 -2.91
C TYR A 180 -6.50 -0.39 -1.55
N TRP A 181 -6.97 -1.56 -1.17
CA TRP A 181 -7.78 -1.77 0.03
C TRP A 181 -7.39 -3.04 0.78
N HIS A 182 -7.91 -3.19 1.99
CA HIS A 182 -7.70 -4.36 2.82
C HIS A 182 -9.00 -4.70 3.55
N GLY A 183 -9.37 -5.97 3.49
CA GLY A 183 -10.59 -6.50 4.08
C GLY A 183 -10.40 -7.88 4.67
N VAL A 184 -10.98 -8.90 4.03
CA VAL A 184 -10.88 -10.31 4.42
C VAL A 184 -9.55 -10.93 3.99
N PHE A 185 -8.98 -10.46 2.89
CA PHE A 185 -7.69 -10.92 2.38
C PHE A 185 -6.65 -9.78 2.41
N GLY A 186 -5.39 -10.13 2.13
CA GLY A 186 -4.24 -9.28 2.31
C GLY A 186 -4.24 -7.96 1.52
N GLY A 187 -4.74 -7.98 0.27
CA GLY A 187 -4.95 -6.78 -0.55
C GLY A 187 -3.81 -5.77 -0.51
N PHE A 188 -4.07 -4.60 0.09
CA PHE A 188 -3.11 -3.54 0.30
C PHE A 188 -1.80 -3.99 0.98
N TYR A 189 -1.85 -4.97 1.89
CA TYR A 189 -0.66 -5.48 2.57
C TYR A 189 0.07 -6.59 1.80
N LEU A 190 -0.35 -6.95 0.59
CA LEU A 190 0.34 -7.90 -0.29
C LEU A 190 1.31 -7.17 -1.24
N PRO A 191 2.64 -7.23 -1.01
CA PRO A 191 3.60 -6.44 -1.77
C PRO A 191 3.59 -6.75 -3.27
N HIS A 192 3.31 -8.00 -3.65
CA HIS A 192 3.28 -8.40 -5.05
C HIS A 192 2.11 -7.74 -5.82
N LEU A 193 0.94 -7.57 -5.19
CA LEU A 193 -0.20 -6.86 -5.79
C LEU A 193 0.13 -5.38 -5.99
N ARG A 194 0.61 -4.70 -4.92
CA ARG A 194 0.99 -3.28 -5.02
C ARG A 194 2.08 -3.07 -6.08
N ARG A 195 3.10 -3.92 -6.10
CA ARG A 195 4.18 -3.86 -7.10
C ARG A 195 3.64 -4.05 -8.51
N GLY A 196 2.74 -5.01 -8.72
CA GLY A 196 2.10 -5.25 -10.00
C GLY A 196 1.44 -3.99 -10.56
N VAL A 197 0.51 -3.41 -9.81
CA VAL A 197 -0.23 -2.22 -10.25
C VAL A 197 0.66 -0.98 -10.39
N LYS A 198 1.66 -0.80 -9.50
CA LYS A 198 2.58 0.34 -9.58
C LYS A 198 3.53 0.24 -10.76
N ASN A 199 4.04 -0.94 -11.08
CA ASN A 199 4.87 -1.14 -12.28
C ASN A 199 4.08 -0.88 -13.56
N GLU A 200 2.80 -1.23 -13.59
CA GLU A 200 1.91 -0.90 -14.72
C GLU A 200 1.71 0.62 -14.85
N LEU A 201 1.56 1.35 -13.76
CA LEU A 201 1.50 2.81 -13.78
C LEU A 201 2.80 3.43 -14.36
N ILE A 202 3.97 2.97 -13.90
CA ILE A 202 5.27 3.45 -14.42
C ILE A 202 5.40 3.12 -15.92
N SER A 203 4.89 1.97 -16.36
CA SER A 203 4.87 1.59 -17.77
C SER A 203 3.96 2.52 -18.59
N ALA A 204 2.79 2.85 -18.05
CA ALA A 204 1.86 3.80 -18.71
C ALA A 204 2.50 5.19 -18.86
N GLU A 205 3.08 5.71 -17.76
CA GLU A 205 3.76 7.03 -17.76
C GLU A 205 4.97 7.05 -18.69
N GLU A 206 5.78 5.98 -18.69
CA GLU A 206 6.94 5.86 -19.59
C GLU A 206 6.53 5.92 -21.07
N LYS A 207 5.51 5.13 -21.45
CA LYS A 207 5.00 5.13 -22.82
C LYS A 207 4.40 6.47 -23.21
N LEU A 208 3.60 7.07 -22.34
CA LEU A 208 3.00 8.38 -22.57
C LEU A 208 4.06 9.45 -22.81
N ASP A 209 5.10 9.49 -21.96
CA ASP A 209 6.22 10.41 -22.09
C ASP A 209 7.02 10.17 -23.38
N ARG A 210 7.20 8.90 -23.77
CA ARG A 210 7.87 8.51 -25.00
C ARG A 210 7.14 9.04 -26.23
N TYR A 211 5.84 8.83 -26.29
CA TYR A 211 5.02 9.25 -27.41
C TYR A 211 4.86 10.77 -27.46
N SER A 212 4.74 11.42 -26.31
CA SER A 212 4.61 12.87 -26.17
C SER A 212 5.96 13.61 -26.21
N LYS A 213 7.09 12.90 -26.14
CA LYS A 213 8.47 13.45 -26.06
C LYS A 213 8.67 14.35 -24.84
N THR A 214 8.11 13.98 -23.70
CA THR A 214 8.15 14.72 -22.43
C THR A 214 8.96 14.00 -21.36
N TRP A 215 10.19 13.55 -21.73
CA TRP A 215 11.06 12.76 -20.88
C TRP A 215 11.50 13.47 -19.61
N GLU A 216 11.93 14.71 -19.75
CA GLU A 216 12.41 15.51 -18.66
C GLU A 216 11.31 16.49 -18.25
N SER A 217 10.89 16.42 -17.01
CA SER A 217 10.01 17.41 -16.44
C SER A 217 10.27 17.56 -14.96
N GLU A 218 9.87 18.72 -14.49
CA GLU A 218 9.76 19.10 -13.10
C GLU A 218 8.38 19.69 -12.92
N GLU A 219 7.57 19.05 -12.09
CA GLU A 219 6.18 19.43 -11.85
C GLU A 219 5.98 19.66 -10.36
N VAL A 220 5.30 20.74 -10.01
CA VAL A 220 4.94 21.07 -8.62
C VAL A 220 3.43 21.15 -8.54
N GLY A 221 2.83 20.43 -7.65
CA GLY A 221 1.38 20.42 -7.44
C GLY A 221 0.98 19.46 -6.34
N ASP A 222 -0.23 19.58 -5.88
CA ASP A 222 -0.87 18.66 -4.95
C ASP A 222 -1.19 17.35 -5.70
N LEU A 223 -0.28 16.39 -5.65
CA LEU A 223 -0.37 15.13 -6.42
C LEU A 223 -1.20 14.05 -5.73
N ASP A 224 -1.46 14.19 -4.44
CA ASP A 224 -2.23 13.20 -3.69
C ASP A 224 -3.50 13.79 -3.04
N ALA A 225 -3.83 15.03 -3.40
CA ALA A 225 -5.02 15.75 -2.95
C ALA A 225 -5.11 15.86 -1.41
N ASP A 226 -3.97 16.02 -0.73
CA ASP A 226 -3.89 16.23 0.72
C ASP A 226 -3.80 17.72 1.12
N GLY A 227 -3.67 18.62 0.12
CA GLY A 227 -3.57 20.05 0.28
C GLY A 227 -2.13 20.57 0.39
N ALA A 228 -1.12 19.71 0.41
CA ALA A 228 0.28 20.07 0.29
C ALA A 228 0.78 19.84 -1.15
N ALA A 229 1.84 20.55 -1.53
CA ALA A 229 2.39 20.36 -2.87
C ALA A 229 3.54 19.34 -2.84
N GLU A 230 3.55 18.43 -3.80
CA GLU A 230 4.66 17.55 -4.11
C GLU A 230 5.48 18.11 -5.28
N ILE A 231 6.70 17.58 -5.40
CA ILE A 231 7.62 17.90 -6.48
C ILE A 231 7.93 16.61 -7.22
N LYS A 232 7.45 16.47 -8.44
CA LYS A 232 7.74 15.32 -9.31
C LYS A 232 8.87 15.68 -10.26
N LEU A 233 9.94 14.91 -10.19
CA LEU A 233 11.14 15.02 -11.00
C LEU A 233 11.29 13.74 -11.85
N LYS A 234 11.49 13.87 -13.14
CA LYS A 234 11.69 12.71 -14.00
C LYS A 234 12.70 12.96 -15.12
N ASN A 235 13.31 11.88 -15.57
CA ASN A 235 14.13 11.82 -16.78
C ASN A 235 13.87 10.48 -17.50
N GLU A 236 14.66 10.13 -18.50
CA GLU A 236 14.50 8.88 -19.25
C GLU A 236 14.63 7.60 -18.40
N ASN A 237 15.35 7.64 -17.29
CA ASN A 237 15.71 6.46 -16.50
C ASN A 237 14.88 6.31 -15.22
N VAL A 238 14.53 7.42 -14.58
CA VAL A 238 13.92 7.41 -13.24
C VAL A 238 12.82 8.47 -13.09
N VAL A 239 11.90 8.18 -12.17
CA VAL A 239 10.92 9.12 -11.61
C VAL A 239 11.16 9.23 -10.11
N ALA A 240 11.13 10.43 -9.59
CA ALA A 240 11.19 10.72 -8.16
C ALA A 240 10.08 11.70 -7.78
N VAL A 241 9.36 11.44 -6.69
CA VAL A 241 8.38 12.35 -6.13
C VAL A 241 8.78 12.68 -4.70
N LEU A 242 8.93 13.97 -4.43
CA LEU A 242 9.30 14.51 -3.14
C LEU A 242 8.08 15.16 -2.50
N ALA A 243 7.82 14.89 -1.22
CA ALA A 243 6.87 15.66 -0.45
C ALA A 243 7.35 17.11 -0.32
N GLY A 244 6.46 18.07 -0.42
CA GLY A 244 6.79 19.48 -0.21
C GLY A 244 7.37 19.71 1.17
N GLN A 245 6.81 19.11 2.19
CA GLN A 245 7.31 19.23 3.55
C GLN A 245 8.56 18.38 3.77
N GLY A 246 9.72 18.99 3.88
CA GLY A 246 11.01 18.36 4.19
C GLY A 246 11.63 17.57 3.05
N LEU A 247 11.12 17.69 1.82
CA LEU A 247 11.66 17.00 0.64
C LEU A 247 11.87 15.50 0.87
N ARG A 248 10.91 14.84 1.56
CA ARG A 248 10.96 13.40 1.77
C ARG A 248 10.63 12.69 0.46
N LEU A 249 11.37 11.66 0.12
CA LEU A 249 11.14 10.90 -1.11
C LEU A 249 9.98 9.92 -0.90
N ILE A 250 8.86 10.21 -1.54
CA ILE A 250 7.64 9.40 -1.51
C ILE A 250 7.74 8.27 -2.52
N GLU A 251 8.14 8.59 -3.76
CA GLU A 251 8.28 7.64 -4.85
C GLU A 251 9.66 7.75 -5.47
N PHE A 252 10.28 6.61 -5.68
CA PHE A 252 11.46 6.48 -6.53
C PHE A 252 11.29 5.23 -7.40
N ALA A 253 11.27 5.43 -8.70
CA ALA A 253 11.01 4.36 -9.65
C ALA A 253 12.03 4.36 -10.80
N ARG A 254 12.48 3.16 -11.17
CA ARG A 254 13.15 2.87 -12.43
C ARG A 254 12.08 2.77 -13.52
N ARG A 255 12.30 3.39 -14.66
CA ARG A 255 11.33 3.40 -15.77
C ARG A 255 11.44 2.19 -16.69
N SER A 256 12.65 1.67 -16.89
CA SER A 256 12.86 0.49 -17.74
C SER A 256 13.95 -0.43 -17.19
N PRO A 257 13.63 -1.72 -16.90
CA PRO A 257 12.28 -2.24 -16.69
C PRO A 257 11.56 -1.54 -15.53
N PRO A 258 10.23 -1.37 -15.58
CA PRO A 258 9.48 -0.60 -14.58
C PRO A 258 9.59 -1.25 -13.20
N THR A 259 10.02 -0.46 -12.21
CA THR A 259 10.19 -0.95 -10.84
C THR A 259 10.09 0.20 -9.84
N VAL A 260 9.11 0.15 -8.94
CA VAL A 260 9.03 1.10 -7.82
C VAL A 260 9.86 0.59 -6.65
N LEU A 261 10.81 1.41 -6.18
CA LEU A 261 11.78 1.02 -5.16
C LEU A 261 11.38 1.47 -3.74
N THR A 262 10.43 2.38 -3.60
CA THR A 262 10.01 2.97 -2.30
C THR A 262 8.59 2.60 -1.89
N ASP A 263 8.10 1.42 -2.30
CA ASP A 263 6.74 0.94 -1.99
C ASP A 263 6.70 0.15 -0.66
N VAL A 264 6.90 0.83 0.46
CA VAL A 264 6.77 0.23 1.80
C VAL A 264 5.69 0.96 2.57
N PRO A 265 4.54 0.31 2.90
CA PRO A 265 3.49 0.93 3.67
C PRO A 265 3.90 1.08 5.14
N ALA A 266 3.41 2.12 5.80
CA ALA A 266 3.55 2.25 7.24
C ALA A 266 2.77 1.13 7.95
N ARG A 267 3.38 0.54 9.00
CA ARG A 267 2.72 -0.48 9.82
C ARG A 267 1.67 0.18 10.71
N ARG A 268 0.43 -0.22 10.53
CA ARG A 268 -0.72 0.34 11.26
C ARG A 268 -1.35 -0.71 12.15
N TYR A 269 -1.98 -0.25 13.22
CA TYR A 269 -2.87 -1.08 14.00
C TYR A 269 -4.12 -1.40 13.17
N GLU A 270 -4.42 -2.70 13.04
CA GLU A 270 -5.67 -3.18 12.49
C GLU A 270 -6.47 -3.89 13.58
N PRO A 271 -7.82 -3.72 13.63
CA PRO A 271 -8.62 -4.28 14.72
C PRO A 271 -8.51 -5.80 14.91
N TYR A 272 -8.19 -6.55 13.83
CA TYR A 272 -7.98 -8.00 13.92
C TYR A 272 -6.72 -8.37 14.70
N HIS A 273 -5.76 -7.46 14.92
CA HIS A 273 -4.58 -7.71 15.75
C HIS A 273 -4.95 -8.08 17.19
N ASP A 274 -6.12 -7.61 17.68
CA ASP A 274 -6.63 -7.99 19.00
C ASP A 274 -6.95 -9.49 19.07
N GLY A 275 -7.32 -10.11 17.95
CA GLY A 275 -7.59 -11.55 17.83
C GLY A 275 -6.38 -12.45 18.09
N LEU A 276 -5.15 -11.94 17.86
CA LEU A 276 -3.92 -12.66 18.25
C LEU A 276 -3.76 -12.77 19.77
N ASN A 277 -4.51 -12.01 20.54
CA ASN A 277 -4.49 -12.00 22.01
C ASN A 277 -5.57 -12.90 22.62
N ALA A 278 -6.63 -13.24 21.88
CA ALA A 278 -7.68 -14.10 22.36
C ALA A 278 -7.19 -15.56 22.38
N LYS A 279 -7.28 -16.24 23.52
CA LYS A 279 -7.20 -17.71 23.56
C LYS A 279 -8.36 -18.27 22.74
N GLU A 280 -8.05 -19.22 21.88
CA GLU A 280 -9.07 -19.94 21.10
C GLU A 280 -10.03 -20.69 22.04
N GLU A 281 -11.13 -20.07 22.44
CA GLU A 281 -12.32 -20.74 22.95
C GLU A 281 -13.34 -20.77 21.80
N ARG A 282 -13.30 -21.81 20.99
CA ARG A 282 -14.31 -22.03 19.94
C ARG A 282 -15.18 -23.23 20.28
N GLY A 283 -16.49 -23.03 20.16
CA GLY A 283 -17.44 -24.11 19.99
C GLY A 283 -17.32 -24.70 18.58
N HIS A 284 -17.41 -26.03 18.47
CA HIS A 284 -17.19 -26.81 17.24
C HIS A 284 -18.37 -26.80 16.23
N ASP A 285 -19.39 -25.95 16.41
CA ASP A 285 -20.69 -26.11 15.71
C ASP A 285 -21.06 -24.99 14.73
N GLU A 286 -20.19 -24.00 14.45
CA GLU A 286 -20.49 -22.98 13.44
C GLU A 286 -19.82 -23.32 12.10
N PRO A 287 -20.53 -23.21 10.94
CA PRO A 287 -19.93 -23.44 9.64
C PRO A 287 -18.79 -22.47 9.39
N GLU A 288 -17.66 -22.99 8.90
CA GLU A 288 -16.51 -22.17 8.50
C GLU A 288 -16.89 -21.32 7.28
N THR A 289 -16.80 -20.00 7.43
CA THR A 289 -16.94 -19.06 6.33
C THR A 289 -15.62 -18.32 6.10
N ILE A 290 -15.49 -17.60 4.99
CA ILE A 290 -14.32 -16.71 4.72
C ILE A 290 -14.16 -15.62 5.79
N HIS A 291 -15.19 -15.34 6.57
CA HIS A 291 -15.19 -14.38 7.67
C HIS A 291 -14.79 -14.99 9.02
N THR A 292 -14.62 -16.31 9.08
CA THR A 292 -14.24 -17.00 10.32
C THR A 292 -12.74 -16.82 10.56
N PRO A 293 -12.30 -16.10 11.63
CA PRO A 293 -10.89 -15.91 11.88
C PRO A 293 -10.20 -17.25 12.13
N ARG A 294 -9.20 -17.59 11.31
CA ARG A 294 -8.35 -18.76 11.52
C ARG A 294 -7.20 -18.41 12.46
N GLY A 295 -6.60 -19.41 13.07
CA GLY A 295 -5.47 -19.25 13.99
C GLY A 295 -4.20 -18.67 13.30
N ALA A 296 -3.15 -18.46 14.08
CA ALA A 296 -1.86 -18.01 13.55
C ALA A 296 -1.21 -19.15 12.73
N LYS A 297 -0.75 -18.85 11.51
CA LYS A 297 -0.03 -19.81 10.66
C LYS A 297 1.35 -20.18 11.21
N GLU A 298 1.93 -19.29 12.03
CA GLU A 298 3.24 -19.47 12.64
C GLU A 298 3.27 -18.92 14.08
N PRO A 299 4.08 -19.48 14.98
CA PRO A 299 4.17 -19.00 16.35
C PRO A 299 4.90 -17.66 16.43
N GLY A 300 4.57 -16.86 17.44
CA GLY A 300 5.33 -15.66 17.80
C GLY A 300 5.05 -14.43 16.93
N LEU A 301 3.94 -14.38 16.22
CA LEU A 301 3.56 -13.22 15.39
C LEU A 301 3.47 -11.92 16.19
N ARG A 302 3.15 -11.97 17.48
CA ARG A 302 3.04 -10.77 18.36
C ARG A 302 4.28 -9.89 18.36
N LYS A 303 5.48 -10.46 18.21
CA LYS A 303 6.73 -9.69 18.18
C LYS A 303 6.85 -8.77 16.96
N PHE A 304 6.05 -9.03 15.91
CA PHE A 304 6.00 -8.23 14.69
C PHE A 304 4.88 -7.18 14.72
N LEU A 305 4.07 -7.11 15.78
CA LEU A 305 3.08 -6.04 15.98
C LEU A 305 3.80 -4.75 16.42
N VAL A 306 4.45 -4.12 15.45
CA VAL A 306 5.08 -2.81 15.58
C VAL A 306 4.27 -1.83 14.75
N TYR A 307 3.99 -0.65 15.30
CA TYR A 307 3.21 0.39 14.61
C TYR A 307 4.08 1.61 14.40
N ASP A 308 4.16 2.04 13.13
CA ASP A 308 5.00 3.17 12.77
C ASP A 308 4.35 4.49 13.17
N ARG A 309 5.15 5.38 13.72
CA ARG A 309 4.72 6.74 14.09
C ARG A 309 4.73 7.70 12.90
N ARG A 310 5.41 7.32 11.81
CA ARG A 310 5.64 8.13 10.60
C ARG A 310 5.45 7.29 9.34
N PRO A 311 5.17 7.93 8.19
CA PRO A 311 5.21 7.25 6.88
C PRO A 311 6.58 6.62 6.63
N LYS A 312 6.64 5.55 5.86
CA LYS A 312 7.89 4.88 5.44
C LYS A 312 8.45 5.50 4.15
N ASN A 313 8.61 6.82 4.15
CA ASN A 313 9.27 7.54 3.08
C ASN A 313 10.79 7.43 3.21
N SER A 314 11.51 7.72 2.12
CA SER A 314 12.98 7.78 2.14
C SER A 314 13.49 9.21 2.28
N PHE A 315 14.77 9.37 2.61
CA PHE A 315 15.38 10.65 2.95
C PHE A 315 14.63 11.38 4.07
N MET A 316 14.24 10.62 5.08
CA MET A 316 13.56 11.17 6.26
C MET A 316 14.54 11.34 7.41
N GLU A 317 14.65 12.54 7.90
CA GLU A 317 15.49 12.86 9.05
C GLU A 317 14.85 12.35 10.33
N ARG A 318 15.63 11.62 11.13
CA ARG A 318 15.21 11.11 12.43
C ARG A 318 16.22 11.50 13.51
N LEU A 319 15.70 11.91 14.65
CA LEU A 319 16.47 12.39 15.78
C LEU A 319 16.07 11.61 17.03
N PHE A 320 17.04 10.95 17.65
CA PHE A 320 16.80 10.15 18.85
C PHE A 320 17.69 10.60 20.00
N ALA A 321 17.23 10.35 21.24
CA ALA A 321 18.08 10.48 22.41
C ALA A 321 19.31 9.58 22.28
N GLY A 322 20.43 10.00 22.84
CA GLY A 322 21.73 9.37 22.63
C GLY A 322 21.85 7.94 23.16
N GLU A 323 20.96 7.53 24.08
CA GLU A 323 20.86 6.18 24.61
C GLU A 323 20.04 5.21 23.75
N THR A 324 19.37 5.69 22.70
CA THR A 324 18.59 4.83 21.80
C THR A 324 19.51 3.82 21.12
N ASP A 325 19.08 2.57 21.12
CA ASP A 325 19.76 1.45 20.47
C ASP A 325 18.95 0.88 19.31
N LEU A 326 19.53 -0.05 18.56
CA LEU A 326 18.89 -0.68 17.40
C LEU A 326 17.57 -1.39 17.77
N ASP A 327 17.49 -2.04 18.93
CA ASP A 327 16.28 -2.75 19.32
C ASP A 327 15.14 -1.78 19.62
N SER A 328 15.42 -0.69 20.33
CA SER A 328 14.47 0.38 20.60
C SER A 328 14.02 1.09 19.29
N TYR A 329 14.95 1.34 18.38
CA TYR A 329 14.62 1.87 17.04
C TYR A 329 13.70 0.92 16.26
N ALA A 330 14.04 -0.37 16.20
CA ALA A 330 13.28 -1.37 15.45
C ALA A 330 11.84 -1.57 15.95
N ARG A 331 11.60 -1.32 17.24
CA ARG A 331 10.29 -1.43 17.89
C ARG A 331 9.51 -0.11 17.91
N GLU A 332 10.00 0.96 17.30
CA GLU A 332 9.46 2.33 17.44
C GLU A 332 9.33 2.76 18.92
N ALA A 333 10.20 2.23 19.79
CA ALA A 333 10.24 2.48 21.24
C ALA A 333 11.34 3.47 21.63
N GLY A 334 12.22 3.86 20.71
CA GLY A 334 13.24 4.88 20.94
C GLY A 334 12.62 6.24 21.31
N VAL A 335 13.33 7.00 22.15
CA VAL A 335 12.96 8.37 22.48
C VAL A 335 13.30 9.25 21.29
N GLU A 336 12.31 9.42 20.40
CA GLU A 336 12.42 10.25 19.20
C GLU A 336 11.91 11.65 19.48
N PHE A 337 12.65 12.65 18.99
CA PHE A 337 12.24 14.05 19.10
C PHE A 337 11.17 14.39 18.05
N ALA A 338 10.47 15.50 18.28
CA ALA A 338 9.49 16.00 17.33
C ALA A 338 10.09 16.16 15.93
N PRO A 339 9.29 16.02 14.87
CA PRO A 339 9.72 16.35 13.52
C PRO A 339 10.26 17.79 13.45
N LEU A 340 11.20 18.01 12.52
CA LEU A 340 11.63 19.35 12.18
C LEU A 340 10.45 20.13 11.61
N ASP A 341 10.38 21.41 11.96
CA ASP A 341 9.48 22.38 11.32
C ASP A 341 10.14 22.85 10.01
N TRP A 342 9.56 22.46 8.89
CA TRP A 342 10.13 22.66 7.58
C TRP A 342 9.54 23.89 6.88
N SER A 343 10.40 24.69 6.27
CA SER A 343 10.00 25.73 5.34
C SER A 343 9.42 25.14 4.05
N GLU A 344 8.63 25.95 3.35
CA GLU A 344 8.28 25.63 1.97
C GLU A 344 9.54 25.41 1.13
N PRO A 345 9.53 24.40 0.22
CA PRO A 345 10.66 24.14 -0.63
C PRO A 345 10.82 25.23 -1.69
N THR A 346 12.06 25.51 -2.03
CA THR A 346 12.41 26.49 -3.06
C THR A 346 13.33 25.88 -4.11
N ARG A 347 13.16 26.30 -5.36
CA ARG A 347 14.04 25.88 -6.45
C ARG A 347 15.40 26.56 -6.30
N SER A 348 16.47 25.77 -6.32
CA SER A 348 17.87 26.23 -6.34
C SER A 348 18.50 25.96 -7.72
N THR A 349 19.77 26.34 -7.87
CA THR A 349 20.53 26.05 -9.12
C THR A 349 20.81 24.56 -9.30
N ALA A 350 20.96 23.80 -8.22
CA ALA A 350 21.30 22.39 -8.25
C ALA A 350 20.07 21.47 -8.13
N GLY A 351 19.03 21.91 -7.40
CA GLY A 351 17.87 21.09 -7.14
C GLY A 351 16.79 21.82 -6.35
N TRP A 352 16.16 21.13 -5.42
CA TRP A 352 15.15 21.66 -4.52
C TRP A 352 15.69 21.74 -3.09
N ARG A 353 15.46 22.85 -2.42
CA ARG A 353 15.97 23.13 -1.08
C ARG A 353 14.82 23.42 -0.11
N ALA A 354 14.94 22.88 1.11
CA ALA A 354 14.09 23.20 2.25
C ALA A 354 14.95 23.36 3.51
N ARG A 355 14.45 24.14 4.48
CA ARG A 355 15.09 24.32 5.76
C ARG A 355 14.20 23.82 6.88
N GLY A 356 14.73 22.91 7.70
CA GLY A 356 14.08 22.38 8.90
C GLY A 356 14.65 22.98 10.17
N LEU A 357 13.80 23.23 11.16
CA LEU A 357 14.18 23.76 12.45
C LEU A 357 13.63 22.89 13.58
N LEU A 358 14.42 22.65 14.60
CA LEU A 358 13.97 22.13 15.88
C LEU A 358 14.44 23.10 16.97
N THR A 359 13.51 23.61 17.74
CA THR A 359 13.80 24.39 18.95
C THR A 359 13.13 23.69 20.12
N ASN A 360 13.92 23.14 21.03
CA ASN A 360 13.42 22.44 22.22
C ASN A 360 14.31 22.81 23.42
N HIS A 361 13.72 23.40 24.45
CA HIS A 361 14.44 23.81 25.65
C HIS A 361 15.23 22.67 26.32
N ASP A 362 14.75 21.42 26.20
CA ASP A 362 15.39 20.26 26.83
C ASP A 362 16.47 19.60 25.94
N SER A 363 16.49 19.91 24.64
CA SER A 363 17.38 19.25 23.66
C SER A 363 18.35 20.19 23.00
N GLY A 364 18.10 21.51 23.08
CA GLY A 364 18.86 22.52 22.37
C GLY A 364 18.19 22.93 21.05
N THR A 365 18.99 23.44 20.12
CA THR A 365 18.54 23.87 18.79
C THR A 365 19.21 23.04 17.70
N LEU A 366 18.48 22.78 16.64
CA LEU A 366 18.99 22.10 15.44
C LEU A 366 18.37 22.75 14.21
N SER A 367 19.20 23.05 13.22
CA SER A 367 18.75 23.48 11.90
C SER A 367 19.36 22.58 10.82
N VAL A 368 18.54 22.24 9.83
CA VAL A 368 18.92 21.41 8.68
C VAL A 368 18.59 22.20 7.41
N ASP A 369 19.57 22.55 6.63
CA ASP A 369 19.37 22.95 5.23
C ASP A 369 19.58 21.71 4.38
N LYS A 370 18.55 21.29 3.65
CA LYS A 370 18.51 20.10 2.80
C LYS A 370 18.29 20.51 1.35
N GLU A 371 19.08 19.95 0.46
CA GLU A 371 18.94 20.12 -0.99
C GLU A 371 18.91 18.75 -1.67
N ILE A 372 17.91 18.51 -2.51
CA ILE A 372 17.80 17.27 -3.30
C ILE A 372 17.80 17.59 -4.79
N ALA A 373 18.56 16.80 -5.55
CA ALA A 373 18.63 16.88 -7.00
C ALA A 373 18.50 15.50 -7.65
N LEU A 374 17.76 15.45 -8.76
CA LEU A 374 17.72 14.28 -9.63
C LEU A 374 19.03 14.17 -10.43
N THR A 375 19.58 12.97 -10.50
CA THR A 375 20.69 12.65 -11.39
C THR A 375 20.21 11.76 -12.53
N ASN A 376 21.10 11.40 -13.45
CA ASN A 376 20.72 10.55 -14.58
C ASN A 376 20.06 9.23 -14.16
N ARG A 377 20.55 8.57 -13.11
CA ARG A 377 20.05 7.27 -12.62
C ARG A 377 19.83 7.25 -11.10
N GLY A 378 19.52 8.38 -10.50
CA GLY A 378 19.37 8.42 -9.05
C GLY A 378 19.10 9.82 -8.51
N LEU A 379 19.54 10.03 -7.27
CA LEU A 379 19.34 11.27 -6.51
C LEU A 379 20.61 11.60 -5.73
N THR A 380 20.85 12.89 -5.56
CA THR A 380 21.78 13.40 -4.54
C THR A 380 21.01 14.22 -3.51
N SER A 381 21.33 14.04 -2.25
CA SER A 381 20.83 14.89 -1.17
C SER A 381 22.00 15.46 -0.40
N HIS A 382 22.05 16.78 -0.31
CA HIS A 382 23.06 17.52 0.42
C HIS A 382 22.44 18.15 1.66
N TYR A 383 23.13 18.03 2.79
CA TYR A 383 22.70 18.52 4.09
C TYR A 383 23.74 19.44 4.69
N ILE A 384 23.29 20.57 5.24
CA ILE A 384 24.05 21.40 6.16
C ILE A 384 23.29 21.42 7.47
N VAL A 385 23.86 20.77 8.48
CA VAL A 385 23.25 20.64 9.81
C VAL A 385 24.03 21.51 10.80
N LYS A 386 23.35 22.36 11.56
CA LYS A 386 23.92 23.14 12.64
C LYS A 386 23.17 22.81 13.92
N MET A 387 23.90 22.53 14.96
CA MET A 387 23.36 22.07 16.24
C MET A 387 24.03 22.82 17.39
N ASP A 388 23.23 23.19 18.38
CA ASP A 388 23.67 23.55 19.72
C ASP A 388 22.86 22.70 20.70
N LEU A 389 23.45 21.57 21.10
CA LEU A 389 22.74 20.51 21.79
C LEU A 389 22.93 20.60 23.31
N ALA A 390 21.81 20.52 24.04
CA ALA A 390 21.82 20.40 25.50
C ALA A 390 22.12 18.98 26.01
N LYS A 391 22.14 17.98 25.11
CA LYS A 391 22.47 16.58 25.40
C LYS A 391 22.88 15.82 24.16
N THR A 392 23.48 14.65 24.34
CA THR A 392 23.87 13.77 23.25
C THR A 392 22.66 13.30 22.45
N LEU A 393 22.71 13.44 21.12
CA LEU A 393 21.69 12.95 20.17
C LEU A 393 22.27 11.98 19.16
N ILE A 394 21.39 11.10 18.64
CA ILE A 394 21.58 10.35 17.41
C ILE A 394 20.80 11.09 16.33
N VAL A 395 21.49 11.50 15.29
CA VAL A 395 20.92 12.21 14.13
C VAL A 395 21.24 11.41 12.88
N GLY A 396 20.25 11.20 12.02
CA GLY A 396 20.47 10.45 10.80
C GLY A 396 19.34 10.58 9.79
N VAL A 397 19.54 9.89 8.67
CA VAL A 397 18.63 9.84 7.53
C VAL A 397 18.14 8.42 7.34
N GLU A 398 16.83 8.22 7.34
CA GLU A 398 16.18 6.94 7.02
C GLU A 398 15.89 6.85 5.52
N ILE A 399 16.31 5.75 4.90
CA ILE A 399 15.98 5.34 3.54
C ILE A 399 15.21 4.02 3.63
N THR A 400 14.01 3.96 3.08
CA THR A 400 13.17 2.76 3.11
C THR A 400 12.97 2.26 1.68
N LEU A 401 13.27 0.97 1.46
CA LEU A 401 13.25 0.34 0.14
C LEU A 401 12.38 -0.91 0.13
N SER A 402 11.63 -1.06 -0.94
CA SER A 402 10.77 -2.21 -1.23
C SER A 402 11.58 -3.34 -1.88
N LEU A 403 12.23 -4.15 -1.04
CA LEU A 403 12.88 -5.39 -1.46
C LEU A 403 11.83 -6.50 -1.62
N GLN A 404 12.02 -7.40 -2.58
CA GLN A 404 11.04 -8.48 -2.84
C GLN A 404 11.16 -9.65 -1.87
N SER A 405 12.27 -9.77 -1.17
CA SER A 405 12.52 -10.83 -0.20
C SER A 405 13.53 -10.38 0.84
N GLU A 406 13.41 -10.89 2.06
CA GLU A 406 14.40 -10.73 3.12
C GLU A 406 15.53 -11.76 3.04
N LEU A 407 15.39 -12.82 2.23
CA LEU A 407 16.33 -13.93 2.18
C LEU A 407 17.70 -13.51 1.60
N LYS A 408 18.78 -13.99 2.22
CA LYS A 408 20.17 -13.63 1.92
C LYS A 408 20.59 -13.86 0.47
N ASP A 409 20.07 -14.88 -0.16
CA ASP A 409 20.35 -15.20 -1.57
C ASP A 409 19.54 -14.35 -2.55
N LYS A 410 18.55 -13.60 -2.06
CA LYS A 410 17.64 -12.76 -2.84
C LYS A 410 17.89 -11.27 -2.64
N ALA A 411 18.09 -10.81 -1.39
CA ALA A 411 18.36 -9.43 -1.06
C ALA A 411 19.58 -9.31 -0.13
N PHE A 412 20.35 -8.23 -0.28
CA PHE A 412 21.56 -8.03 0.49
C PHE A 412 21.91 -6.56 0.69
N VAL A 413 22.66 -6.30 1.75
CA VAL A 413 23.37 -5.03 1.98
C VAL A 413 24.88 -5.32 2.02
N LYS A 414 25.63 -4.65 1.21
CA LYS A 414 27.09 -4.76 1.16
C LYS A 414 27.72 -3.41 1.52
N GLY A 415 28.45 -3.38 2.61
CA GLY A 415 29.44 -2.37 3.00
C GLY A 415 30.78 -3.03 3.13
N GLN A 416 31.48 -2.84 4.26
CA GLN A 416 32.72 -3.60 4.60
C GLN A 416 32.45 -5.10 4.69
N LYS A 417 31.22 -5.50 5.04
CA LYS A 417 30.73 -6.89 5.04
C LYS A 417 29.41 -6.95 4.28
N THR A 418 29.00 -8.17 3.91
CA THR A 418 27.69 -8.42 3.31
C THR A 418 26.76 -8.96 4.37
N TYR A 419 25.57 -8.34 4.47
CA TYR A 419 24.50 -8.68 5.40
C TYR A 419 23.26 -9.17 4.61
N ALA A 420 22.51 -10.07 5.23
CA ALA A 420 21.16 -10.42 4.77
C ALA A 420 20.14 -9.40 5.28
N CYS A 421 18.98 -9.33 4.63
CA CYS A 421 17.87 -8.45 5.05
C CYS A 421 16.83 -9.18 5.93
N ASP A 422 17.15 -10.36 6.48
CA ASP A 422 16.26 -11.22 7.26
C ASP A 422 16.12 -10.85 8.74
N SER A 423 17.03 -10.00 9.23
CA SER A 423 17.11 -9.64 10.64
C SER A 423 17.63 -8.22 10.84
N ASN A 424 17.42 -7.68 12.03
CA ASN A 424 18.03 -6.42 12.44
C ASN A 424 19.55 -6.58 12.51
N PHE A 425 20.28 -5.62 11.96
CA PHE A 425 21.73 -5.56 12.14
C PHE A 425 22.24 -4.13 12.21
N GLU A 426 23.43 -3.98 12.81
CA GLU A 426 24.21 -2.76 12.81
C GLU A 426 25.46 -2.96 11.96
N ALA A 427 25.73 -2.05 11.01
CA ALA A 427 26.97 -1.98 10.30
C ALA A 427 27.78 -0.76 10.78
N ARG A 428 29.12 -0.93 10.83
CA ARG A 428 30.05 0.15 11.18
C ARG A 428 29.97 1.27 10.15
N ALA A 429 30.37 2.46 10.57
CA ALA A 429 30.43 3.62 9.72
C ALA A 429 31.29 3.35 8.45
N ASP A 430 30.69 3.67 7.32
CA ASP A 430 31.27 3.50 6.00
C ASP A 430 30.80 4.66 5.09
N THR A 431 31.56 4.93 4.05
CA THR A 431 31.23 5.93 3.02
C THR A 431 30.52 5.31 1.81
N SER A 432 30.38 3.99 1.78
CA SER A 432 29.76 3.30 0.65
C SER A 432 28.99 2.05 1.06
N PHE A 433 27.76 1.95 0.56
CA PHE A 433 26.94 0.76 0.69
C PHE A 433 26.32 0.40 -0.65
N VAL A 434 26.11 -0.89 -0.88
CA VAL A 434 25.31 -1.39 -2.01
C VAL A 434 24.15 -2.19 -1.43
N ILE A 435 22.94 -1.83 -1.83
CA ILE A 435 21.71 -2.56 -1.49
C ILE A 435 21.21 -3.18 -2.78
N GLY A 436 20.96 -4.49 -2.78
CA GLY A 436 20.55 -5.21 -3.99
C GLY A 436 19.36 -6.10 -3.75
N ASP A 437 18.51 -6.20 -4.77
CA ASP A 437 17.41 -7.14 -4.90
C ASP A 437 17.59 -7.97 -6.16
N ARG A 438 17.98 -9.24 -6.00
CA ARG A 438 18.23 -10.16 -7.11
C ARG A 438 16.96 -10.68 -7.78
N LEU A 439 15.81 -10.61 -7.09
CA LEU A 439 14.53 -11.00 -7.67
C LEU A 439 13.99 -9.92 -8.61
N ALA A 440 14.22 -8.67 -8.26
CA ALA A 440 13.80 -7.51 -9.04
C ALA A 440 14.90 -7.01 -10.01
N ASP A 441 16.07 -7.63 -9.97
CA ASP A 441 17.24 -7.31 -10.82
C ASP A 441 17.61 -5.83 -10.76
N TRP A 442 17.92 -5.34 -9.55
CA TRP A 442 18.46 -3.99 -9.35
C TRP A 442 19.42 -3.94 -8.16
N GLU A 443 20.32 -2.98 -8.25
CA GLU A 443 21.21 -2.56 -7.17
C GLU A 443 21.18 -1.04 -7.03
N ILE A 444 21.19 -0.58 -5.79
CA ILE A 444 21.44 0.82 -5.44
C ILE A 444 22.82 0.92 -4.82
N ALA A 445 23.67 1.77 -5.41
CA ALA A 445 24.89 2.22 -4.77
C ALA A 445 24.61 3.51 -3.99
N LEU A 446 24.94 3.51 -2.71
CA LEU A 446 24.90 4.69 -1.85
C LEU A 446 26.34 5.13 -1.58
N THR A 447 26.62 6.40 -1.82
CA THR A 447 27.87 7.06 -1.41
C THR A 447 27.53 8.13 -0.39
N LEU A 448 28.23 8.12 0.73
CA LEU A 448 27.97 8.95 1.91
C LEU A 448 29.23 9.74 2.24
N GLU A 449 29.10 11.02 2.51
CA GLU A 449 30.18 11.87 2.99
C GLU A 449 29.61 12.76 4.12
N PRO A 450 30.15 12.67 5.34
CA PRO A 450 31.13 11.70 5.85
C PRO A 450 30.56 10.28 5.99
N ALA A 451 31.36 9.36 6.57
CA ALA A 451 30.94 8.00 6.88
C ALA A 451 29.83 7.99 7.96
N TYR A 452 28.84 7.13 7.75
CA TYR A 452 27.72 6.89 8.67
C TYR A 452 27.66 5.44 9.12
N ALA A 453 27.29 5.21 10.39
CA ALA A 453 26.86 3.90 10.84
C ALA A 453 25.48 3.59 10.26
N LEU A 454 25.14 2.30 10.14
CA LEU A 454 23.87 1.86 9.56
C LEU A 454 23.16 0.94 10.56
N TRP A 455 21.92 1.28 10.89
CA TRP A 455 20.94 0.33 11.41
C TRP A 455 20.01 -0.13 10.29
N HIS A 456 19.87 -1.44 10.17
CA HIS A 456 18.93 -2.09 9.25
C HIS A 456 17.82 -2.78 10.02
N VAL A 457 16.60 -2.60 9.57
CA VAL A 457 15.41 -3.25 10.13
C VAL A 457 14.51 -3.73 9.00
N PRO A 458 14.21 -5.05 8.91
CA PRO A 458 13.19 -5.54 8.00
C PRO A 458 11.81 -5.10 8.47
N VAL A 459 11.01 -4.63 7.55
CA VAL A 459 9.65 -4.17 7.82
C VAL A 459 8.67 -5.31 7.55
N PHE A 460 8.02 -5.80 8.60
CA PHE A 460 6.96 -6.80 8.51
C PHE A 460 5.64 -6.22 8.97
N THR A 461 4.57 -6.57 8.28
CA THR A 461 3.19 -6.42 8.76
C THR A 461 2.67 -7.77 9.22
N VAL A 462 1.71 -7.76 10.12
CA VAL A 462 0.94 -8.96 10.50
C VAL A 462 -0.44 -8.81 9.89
N ASN A 463 -0.75 -9.66 8.94
CA ASN A 463 -2.01 -9.62 8.21
C ASN A 463 -2.93 -10.73 8.70
N CYS A 464 -4.22 -10.49 8.56
CA CYS A 464 -5.25 -11.52 8.66
C CYS A 464 -5.83 -11.76 7.27
N SER A 465 -5.81 -13.01 6.83
CA SER A 465 -6.41 -13.46 5.58
C SER A 465 -7.38 -14.60 5.86
N GLU A 466 -8.04 -15.10 4.84
CA GLU A 466 -8.91 -16.30 4.90
C GLU A 466 -8.21 -17.51 5.50
N SER A 467 -6.90 -17.62 5.31
CA SER A 467 -6.07 -18.71 5.82
C SER A 467 -5.46 -18.45 7.20
N GLY A 468 -5.76 -17.32 7.84
CA GLY A 468 -5.31 -16.96 9.19
C GLY A 468 -4.29 -15.83 9.23
N PHE A 469 -3.66 -15.68 10.41
CA PHE A 469 -2.66 -14.64 10.63
C PHE A 469 -1.28 -15.07 10.14
N GLU A 470 -0.63 -14.17 9.43
CA GLU A 470 0.73 -14.37 8.92
C GLU A 470 1.53 -13.06 8.94
N LYS A 471 2.87 -13.18 9.02
CA LYS A 471 3.74 -12.04 8.78
C LYS A 471 4.02 -11.91 7.28
N VAL A 472 4.02 -10.67 6.81
CA VAL A 472 4.35 -10.35 5.42
C VAL A 472 5.49 -9.34 5.38
N TYR A 473 6.56 -9.67 4.67
CA TYR A 473 7.70 -8.77 4.46
C TYR A 473 7.31 -7.67 3.49
N GLN A 474 7.48 -6.42 3.89
CA GLN A 474 7.11 -5.25 3.12
C GLN A 474 8.32 -4.56 2.45
N GLY A 475 9.51 -4.78 3.00
CA GLY A 475 10.75 -4.15 2.59
C GLY A 475 11.67 -3.91 3.79
N SER A 476 12.62 -2.99 3.66
CA SER A 476 13.61 -2.71 4.72
C SER A 476 13.82 -1.22 4.92
N SER A 477 13.98 -0.82 6.20
CA SER A 477 14.44 0.50 6.59
C SER A 477 15.94 0.48 6.87
N PHE A 478 16.64 1.45 6.32
CA PHE A 478 18.08 1.68 6.43
C PHE A 478 18.29 3.05 7.09
N PHE A 479 18.66 3.08 8.35
CA PHE A 479 18.91 4.32 9.09
C PHE A 479 20.41 4.59 9.14
N PHE A 480 20.86 5.53 8.38
CA PHE A 480 22.26 6.04 8.36
C PHE A 480 22.39 7.11 9.41
N TRP A 481 23.19 6.85 10.45
CA TRP A 481 23.23 7.69 11.63
C TRP A 481 24.62 8.00 12.15
N ALA A 482 24.72 9.13 12.85
CA ALA A 482 25.88 9.50 13.64
C ALA A 482 25.44 10.00 15.02
N ARG A 483 26.34 9.89 16.01
CA ARG A 483 26.11 10.36 17.38
C ARG A 483 26.82 11.69 17.60
N PHE A 484 26.09 12.67 18.11
CA PHE A 484 26.59 14.02 18.36
C PHE A 484 26.54 14.29 19.87
N PRO A 485 27.69 14.67 20.48
CA PRO A 485 27.74 15.03 21.88
C PRO A 485 27.04 16.37 22.14
N GLU A 486 26.87 16.71 23.42
CA GLU A 486 26.46 18.04 23.87
C GLU A 486 27.39 19.12 23.34
N GLY A 487 26.83 20.30 23.02
CA GLY A 487 27.54 21.49 22.57
C GLY A 487 27.27 21.87 21.12
N GLU A 488 27.97 22.88 20.67
CA GLU A 488 27.88 23.39 19.30
C GLU A 488 28.61 22.47 18.31
N THR A 489 27.92 22.09 17.25
CA THR A 489 28.48 21.27 16.15
C THR A 489 27.86 21.69 14.82
N ALA A 490 28.64 21.63 13.75
CA ALA A 490 28.17 21.74 12.39
C ALA A 490 28.62 20.52 11.58
N LEU A 491 27.73 20.02 10.73
CA LEU A 491 27.98 18.88 9.86
C LEU A 491 27.52 19.24 8.45
N GLU A 492 28.36 19.00 7.49
CA GLU A 492 27.98 18.98 6.08
C GLU A 492 28.05 17.54 5.59
N SER A 493 27.01 17.09 4.91
CA SER A 493 26.93 15.71 4.43
C SER A 493 26.22 15.57 3.09
N THR A 494 26.65 14.56 2.35
CA THR A 494 26.07 14.22 1.05
C THR A 494 25.70 12.74 1.02
N PHE A 495 24.51 12.47 0.51
CA PHE A 495 24.01 11.14 0.20
C PHE A 495 23.77 11.07 -1.30
N ALA A 496 24.53 10.27 -2.02
CA ALA A 496 24.31 9.99 -3.42
C ALA A 496 23.76 8.57 -3.59
N VAL A 497 22.59 8.48 -4.21
CA VAL A 497 21.91 7.22 -4.52
C VAL A 497 21.97 7.02 -6.03
N THR A 498 22.52 5.92 -6.48
CA THR A 498 22.62 5.60 -7.90
C THR A 498 22.11 4.20 -8.17
N LEU A 499 21.13 4.08 -9.05
CA LEU A 499 20.58 2.82 -9.54
C LEU A 499 21.51 2.23 -10.61
N ARG A 500 21.86 0.96 -10.46
CA ARG A 500 22.71 0.17 -11.36
C ARG A 500 21.89 -0.83 -12.17
#